data_997e559248a54dc110976607af8c72ca
#
_entry.id   997e559248a54dc110976607af8c72ca
#
_cell.length_a   1.000
_cell.length_b   1.000
_cell.length_c   1.000
_cell.angle_alpha   90.00
_cell.angle_beta   90.00
_cell.angle_gamma   90.00
#
_symmetry.space_group_name_H-M   'P 1'
#
loop_
_entity.id
_entity.type
_entity.pdbx_description
1 polymer ?
#
loop_
_entity_poly.entity_id
_entity_poly.type
_entity_poly.pdbx_seq_one_letter_code
_entity_poly.pdbx_strand_id
1 'polypeptide(L)'
;MTDLPTLSPGLIAVTGDEGSGKTQLLRRMAEAPGAGAQWLDLALPQQDEQTPLQVWEALQKHSPQWDAGLHQQLVEALLLAPHQSKKLYMLSTGSRRKVALAGLLACGALVTCLDQPYAALDGTSIRAVNGVLQDGADHPTRSWVVADYEAHPQLPWRQVIVLDGQH
;
A
#
# COMPACT_ATOMS: atom_id res chain seq x y z
N MET A 1 12.63 -22.30 -6.78
CA MET A 1 12.25 -20.91 -6.56
C MET A 1 11.03 -20.58 -7.42
N THR A 2 10.02 -20.01 -6.80
CA THR A 2 8.81 -19.64 -7.52
C THR A 2 8.99 -18.28 -8.20
N ASP A 3 8.70 -18.21 -9.47
CA ASP A 3 8.75 -16.95 -10.19
C ASP A 3 7.65 -16.01 -9.72
N LEU A 4 7.93 -14.71 -9.79
CA LEU A 4 6.92 -13.69 -9.51
C LEU A 4 5.90 -13.66 -10.66
N PRO A 5 4.63 -13.40 -10.36
CA PRO A 5 3.62 -13.30 -11.40
C PRO A 5 3.89 -12.13 -12.33
N THR A 6 3.49 -12.27 -13.58
CA THR A 6 3.50 -11.16 -14.52
C THR A 6 2.30 -10.26 -14.22
N LEU A 7 2.56 -8.96 -14.05
CA LEU A 7 1.52 -8.00 -13.69
C LEU A 7 1.05 -7.21 -14.89
N SER A 8 -0.26 -7.07 -15.03
CA SER A 8 -0.86 -6.14 -15.97
C SER A 8 -0.93 -4.75 -15.34
N PRO A 9 -0.85 -3.64 -16.12
CA PRO A 9 -1.13 -2.32 -15.56
C PRO A 9 -2.56 -2.23 -15.02
N GLY A 10 -2.74 -1.46 -13.95
CA GLY A 10 -4.04 -1.27 -13.32
C GLY A 10 -4.12 -1.94 -11.96
N LEU A 11 -5.32 -2.32 -11.55
CA LEU A 11 -5.56 -2.90 -10.23
C LEU A 11 -5.44 -4.41 -10.25
N ILE A 12 -4.66 -4.93 -9.29
CA ILE A 12 -4.41 -6.36 -9.16
C ILE A 12 -4.74 -6.78 -7.73
N ALA A 13 -5.62 -7.76 -7.57
CA ALA A 13 -5.95 -8.31 -6.28
C ALA A 13 -5.13 -9.57 -6.03
N VAL A 14 -4.56 -9.69 -4.84
CA VAL A 14 -3.95 -10.92 -4.35
C VAL A 14 -4.82 -11.40 -3.18
N THR A 15 -5.51 -12.50 -3.37
CA THR A 15 -6.49 -12.97 -2.38
C THR A 15 -6.08 -14.31 -1.79
N GLY A 16 -6.58 -14.58 -0.61
CA GLY A 16 -6.32 -15.83 0.10
C GLY A 16 -6.56 -15.69 1.57
N ASP A 17 -6.63 -16.82 2.25
CA ASP A 17 -6.81 -16.86 3.69
C ASP A 17 -5.52 -16.46 4.42
N GLU A 18 -5.62 -16.27 5.73
CA GLU A 18 -4.46 -16.01 6.56
C GLU A 18 -3.48 -17.19 6.42
N GLY A 19 -2.20 -16.87 6.30
CA GLY A 19 -1.16 -17.89 6.11
C GLY A 19 -0.99 -18.38 4.68
N SER A 20 -1.72 -17.80 3.71
CA SER A 20 -1.59 -18.19 2.30
C SER A 20 -0.35 -17.64 1.60
N GLY A 21 0.38 -16.71 2.25
CA GLY A 21 1.59 -16.14 1.69
C GLY A 21 1.41 -14.79 1.00
N LYS A 22 0.30 -14.11 1.24
CA LYS A 22 0.02 -12.81 0.62
C LYS A 22 1.11 -11.78 0.92
N THR A 23 1.40 -11.55 2.20
CA THR A 23 2.42 -10.61 2.63
C THR A 23 3.79 -10.96 2.06
N GLN A 24 4.14 -12.25 2.09
CA GLN A 24 5.40 -12.72 1.57
C GLN A 24 5.54 -12.45 0.07
N LEU A 25 4.45 -12.62 -0.69
CA LEU A 25 4.45 -12.33 -2.11
C LEU A 25 4.72 -10.84 -2.36
N LEU A 26 4.03 -9.94 -1.63
CA LEU A 26 4.24 -8.51 -1.79
C LEU A 26 5.68 -8.12 -1.44
N ARG A 27 6.23 -8.68 -0.36
CA ARG A 27 7.62 -8.43 0.02
C ARG A 27 8.59 -8.87 -1.08
N ARG A 28 8.36 -10.04 -1.66
CA ARG A 28 9.20 -10.53 -2.76
C ARG A 28 9.14 -9.62 -3.98
N MET A 29 7.95 -9.10 -4.29
CA MET A 29 7.82 -8.12 -5.37
C MET A 29 8.64 -6.87 -5.10
N ALA A 30 8.58 -6.35 -3.87
CA ALA A 30 9.30 -5.14 -3.49
C ALA A 30 10.81 -5.33 -3.49
N GLU A 31 11.28 -6.52 -3.17
CA GLU A 31 12.71 -6.85 -3.11
C GLU A 31 13.30 -7.25 -4.46
N ALA A 32 12.48 -7.49 -5.47
CA ALA A 32 12.95 -7.93 -6.78
C ALA A 32 13.75 -6.81 -7.46
N PRO A 33 14.97 -7.10 -7.96
CA PRO A 33 15.79 -6.08 -8.61
C PRO A 33 15.11 -5.50 -9.84
N GLY A 34 15.10 -4.17 -9.97
CA GLY A 34 14.57 -3.48 -11.14
C GLY A 34 13.07 -3.51 -11.28
N ALA A 35 12.33 -4.04 -10.31
CA ALA A 35 10.87 -4.16 -10.40
C ALA A 35 10.14 -2.82 -10.23
N GLY A 36 10.78 -1.82 -9.62
CA GLY A 36 10.15 -0.54 -9.34
C GLY A 36 8.97 -0.65 -8.37
N ALA A 37 8.99 -1.64 -7.50
CA ALA A 37 7.90 -1.91 -6.57
C ALA A 37 8.20 -1.32 -5.20
N GLN A 38 7.15 -0.82 -4.53
CA GLN A 38 7.23 -0.30 -3.16
C GLN A 38 6.25 -1.05 -2.27
N TRP A 39 6.74 -1.45 -1.11
CA TRP A 39 5.97 -2.07 -0.04
C TRP A 39 6.49 -1.51 1.29
N LEU A 40 5.63 -1.34 2.26
CA LEU A 40 6.00 -0.72 3.51
C LEU A 40 5.22 -1.36 4.66
N ASP A 41 5.95 -1.82 5.68
CA ASP A 41 5.36 -2.36 6.89
C ASP A 41 5.80 -1.53 8.10
N LEU A 42 4.90 -0.69 8.60
CA LEU A 42 5.17 0.16 9.76
C LEU A 42 4.83 -0.52 11.10
N ALA A 43 4.40 -1.79 11.06
CA ALA A 43 4.15 -2.55 12.29
C ALA A 43 5.44 -3.08 12.92
N LEU A 44 6.56 -3.04 12.20
CA LEU A 44 7.84 -3.56 12.69
C LEU A 44 8.40 -2.67 13.79
N PRO A 45 8.94 -3.26 14.88
CA PRO A 45 9.51 -2.46 15.99
C PRO A 45 10.63 -1.51 15.57
N GLN A 46 11.38 -1.83 14.52
CA GLN A 46 12.44 -0.97 14.00
C GLN A 46 11.93 0.40 13.56
N GLN A 47 10.64 0.51 13.31
CA GLN A 47 10.03 1.76 12.84
C GLN A 47 9.54 2.66 13.99
N ASP A 48 9.53 2.14 15.21
CA ASP A 48 8.86 2.80 16.35
C ASP A 48 9.32 4.22 16.63
N GLU A 49 10.61 4.50 16.44
CA GLU A 49 11.18 5.82 16.73
C GLU A 49 11.05 6.83 15.58
N GLN A 50 10.57 6.39 14.42
CA GLN A 50 10.34 7.30 13.31
C GLN A 50 9.03 8.06 13.46
N THR A 51 8.97 9.24 12.85
CA THR A 51 7.71 9.99 12.72
C THR A 51 7.14 9.76 11.32
N PRO A 52 5.82 9.99 11.13
CA PRO A 52 5.25 9.97 9.77
C PRO A 52 6.01 10.83 8.77
N LEU A 53 6.42 12.03 9.17
CA LEU A 53 7.20 12.90 8.29
C LEU A 53 8.51 12.24 7.85
N GLN A 54 9.20 11.56 8.75
CA GLN A 54 10.44 10.85 8.41
C GLN A 54 10.19 9.67 7.47
N VAL A 55 9.10 8.92 7.69
CA VAL A 55 8.71 7.82 6.80
C VAL A 55 8.46 8.36 5.38
N TRP A 56 7.65 9.41 5.27
CA TRP A 56 7.32 9.99 3.97
C TRP A 56 8.53 10.61 3.28
N GLU A 57 9.40 11.27 4.04
CA GLU A 57 10.64 11.83 3.50
C GLU A 57 11.54 10.75 2.90
N ALA A 58 11.68 9.62 3.61
CA ALA A 58 12.46 8.49 3.10
C ALA A 58 11.86 7.90 1.82
N LEU A 59 10.53 7.75 1.76
CA LEU A 59 9.86 7.29 0.54
C LEU A 59 10.08 8.26 -0.61
N GLN A 60 9.96 9.56 -0.34
CA GLN A 60 10.10 10.60 -1.36
C GLN A 60 11.48 10.59 -2.00
N LYS A 61 12.52 10.33 -1.22
CA LYS A 61 13.90 10.26 -1.73
C LYS A 61 14.08 9.20 -2.81
N HIS A 62 13.30 8.12 -2.75
CA HIS A 62 13.38 7.01 -3.69
C HIS A 62 12.22 6.99 -4.67
N SER A 63 11.46 8.08 -4.76
CA SER A 63 10.23 8.15 -5.54
C SER A 63 10.22 9.39 -6.44
N PRO A 64 10.92 9.33 -7.60
CA PRO A 64 11.00 10.49 -8.49
C PRO A 64 9.63 10.97 -8.98
N GLN A 65 8.61 10.12 -8.93
CA GLN A 65 7.25 10.46 -9.34
C GLN A 65 6.33 10.74 -8.14
N TRP A 66 6.90 11.09 -6.99
CA TRP A 66 6.13 11.43 -5.80
C TRP A 66 5.08 12.49 -6.10
N ASP A 67 3.82 12.22 -5.73
CA ASP A 67 2.70 13.12 -5.94
C ASP A 67 2.40 13.89 -4.65
N ALA A 68 2.97 15.06 -4.51
CA ALA A 68 2.83 15.87 -3.30
C ALA A 68 1.38 16.33 -3.08
N GLY A 69 0.65 16.63 -4.14
CA GLY A 69 -0.75 17.04 -4.04
C GLY A 69 -1.64 15.92 -3.53
N LEU A 70 -1.47 14.72 -4.06
CA LEU A 70 -2.21 13.55 -3.61
C LEU A 70 -1.84 13.22 -2.16
N HIS A 71 -0.56 13.28 -1.81
CA HIS A 71 -0.12 13.04 -0.44
C HIS A 71 -0.83 13.97 0.54
N GLN A 72 -0.89 15.26 0.21
CA GLN A 72 -1.55 16.25 1.06
C GLN A 72 -3.05 15.94 1.20
N GLN A 73 -3.71 15.56 0.12
CA GLN A 73 -5.12 15.17 0.16
C GLN A 73 -5.33 13.96 1.07
N LEU A 74 -4.44 12.98 1.00
CA LEU A 74 -4.55 11.77 1.82
C LEU A 74 -4.27 12.07 3.30
N VAL A 75 -3.32 12.93 3.59
CA VAL A 75 -3.05 13.36 4.97
C VAL A 75 -4.31 13.96 5.59
N GLU A 76 -5.03 14.79 4.83
CA GLU A 76 -6.28 15.37 5.29
C GLU A 76 -7.41 14.35 5.39
N ALA A 77 -7.61 13.55 4.36
CA ALA A 77 -8.70 12.56 4.31
C ALA A 77 -8.55 11.48 5.35
N LEU A 78 -7.32 11.08 5.68
CA LEU A 78 -7.04 10.06 6.66
C LEU A 78 -6.79 10.64 8.08
N LEU A 79 -6.99 11.94 8.24
CA LEU A 79 -6.86 12.65 9.52
C LEU A 79 -5.48 12.47 10.16
N LEU A 80 -4.43 12.57 9.35
CA LEU A 80 -3.05 12.36 9.80
C LEU A 80 -2.33 13.63 10.21
N ALA A 81 -2.88 14.81 9.92
CA ALA A 81 -2.21 16.08 10.23
C ALA A 81 -1.77 16.20 11.70
N PRO A 82 -2.62 15.82 12.69
CA PRO A 82 -2.20 15.93 14.09
C PRO A 82 -1.10 14.95 14.51
N HIS A 83 -0.81 13.95 13.67
CA HIS A 83 0.12 12.87 14.02
C HIS A 83 1.48 12.98 13.35
N GLN A 84 1.67 13.94 12.45
CA GLN A 84 2.84 13.99 11.57
C GLN A 84 4.19 14.01 12.31
N SER A 85 4.23 14.67 13.48
CA SER A 85 5.46 14.82 14.25
C SER A 85 5.55 13.88 15.45
N LYS A 86 4.59 12.97 15.60
CA LYS A 86 4.60 12.00 16.70
C LYS A 86 5.39 10.77 16.29
N LYS A 87 6.08 10.15 17.22
CA LYS A 87 6.74 8.88 16.97
C LYS A 87 5.72 7.78 16.72
N LEU A 88 6.03 6.83 15.87
CA LEU A 88 5.09 5.78 15.50
C LEU A 88 4.61 4.97 16.71
N TYR A 89 5.46 4.77 17.73
CA TYR A 89 5.03 4.07 18.93
C TYR A 89 3.88 4.78 19.67
N MET A 90 3.69 6.08 19.42
CA MET A 90 2.61 6.86 20.02
C MET A 90 1.30 6.76 19.25
N LEU A 91 1.30 6.10 18.08
CA LEU A 91 0.13 5.99 17.22
C LEU A 91 -0.54 4.63 17.39
N SER A 92 -1.87 4.61 17.23
CA SER A 92 -2.62 3.36 17.16
C SER A 92 -2.20 2.54 15.94
N THR A 93 -2.50 1.26 15.95
CA THR A 93 -2.28 0.38 14.79
C THR A 93 -2.95 0.93 13.53
N GLY A 94 -4.20 1.42 13.66
CA GLY A 94 -4.92 2.01 12.55
C GLY A 94 -4.24 3.26 11.99
N SER A 95 -3.76 4.13 12.87
CA SER A 95 -3.04 5.34 12.44
C SER A 95 -1.73 5.00 11.74
N ARG A 96 -0.99 4.01 12.25
CA ARG A 96 0.25 3.57 11.59
C ARG A 96 -0.04 3.02 10.19
N ARG A 97 -1.13 2.27 10.01
CA ARG A 97 -1.54 1.78 8.68
C ARG A 97 -1.87 2.93 7.75
N LYS A 98 -2.57 3.96 8.25
CA LYS A 98 -2.88 5.15 7.44
C LYS A 98 -1.63 5.89 7.01
N VAL A 99 -0.61 5.98 7.87
CA VAL A 99 0.67 6.59 7.50
C VAL A 99 1.31 5.85 6.34
N ALA A 100 1.35 4.52 6.39
CA ALA A 100 1.89 3.71 5.31
C ALA A 100 1.09 3.91 4.02
N LEU A 101 -0.24 3.91 4.10
CA LEU A 101 -1.10 4.10 2.94
C LEU A 101 -0.89 5.46 2.27
N ALA A 102 -0.84 6.53 3.06
CA ALA A 102 -0.64 7.87 2.51
C ALA A 102 0.67 7.96 1.72
N GLY A 103 1.73 7.37 2.25
CA GLY A 103 3.03 7.34 1.57
C GLY A 103 3.01 6.48 0.32
N LEU A 104 2.52 5.26 0.42
CA LEU A 104 2.51 4.32 -0.70
C LEU A 104 1.63 4.78 -1.85
N LEU A 105 0.45 5.32 -1.56
CA LEU A 105 -0.45 5.80 -2.61
C LEU A 105 0.11 7.02 -3.33
N ALA A 106 0.94 7.82 -2.66
CA ALA A 106 1.56 9.01 -3.25
C ALA A 106 2.93 8.75 -3.89
N CYS A 107 3.52 7.59 -3.69
CA CYS A 107 4.92 7.37 -4.06
C CYS A 107 5.19 7.32 -5.57
N GLY A 108 4.19 7.06 -6.38
CA GLY A 108 4.37 7.05 -7.84
C GLY A 108 5.16 5.87 -8.38
N ALA A 109 5.28 4.79 -7.63
CA ALA A 109 6.04 3.61 -8.06
C ALA A 109 5.36 2.91 -9.25
N LEU A 110 6.15 2.18 -10.03
CA LEU A 110 5.61 1.33 -11.10
C LEU A 110 4.67 0.28 -10.53
N VAL A 111 5.02 -0.29 -9.38
CA VAL A 111 4.19 -1.26 -8.68
C VAL A 111 4.05 -0.81 -7.24
N THR A 112 2.83 -0.53 -6.82
CA THR A 112 2.54 -0.16 -5.43
C THR A 112 1.87 -1.35 -4.74
N CYS A 113 2.49 -1.85 -3.67
CA CYS A 113 2.00 -3.01 -2.95
C CYS A 113 1.32 -2.59 -1.66
N LEU A 114 0.06 -2.93 -1.51
CA LEU A 114 -0.76 -2.58 -0.35
C LEU A 114 -1.23 -3.86 0.34
N ASP A 115 -0.82 -4.05 1.58
CA ASP A 115 -1.13 -5.26 2.34
C ASP A 115 -2.27 -4.99 3.31
N GLN A 116 -3.43 -5.59 3.05
CA GLN A 116 -4.64 -5.40 3.84
C GLN A 116 -4.93 -3.92 4.11
N PRO A 117 -5.04 -3.10 3.06
CA PRO A 117 -5.11 -1.65 3.22
C PRO A 117 -6.35 -1.18 3.97
N TYR A 118 -7.41 -1.99 4.00
CA TYR A 118 -8.67 -1.59 4.64
C TYR A 118 -8.74 -1.95 6.12
N ALA A 119 -7.79 -2.72 6.63
CA ALA A 119 -7.81 -3.15 8.02
C ALA A 119 -7.76 -1.93 8.96
N ALA A 120 -8.67 -1.88 9.91
CA ALA A 120 -8.79 -0.81 10.90
C ALA A 120 -9.12 0.57 10.30
N LEU A 121 -9.62 0.64 9.06
CA LEU A 121 -10.08 1.88 8.46
C LEU A 121 -11.60 2.07 8.67
N ASP A 122 -12.02 3.32 8.89
CA ASP A 122 -13.44 3.68 8.88
C ASP A 122 -13.95 3.83 7.43
N GLY A 123 -15.27 4.00 7.29
CA GLY A 123 -15.87 4.11 5.97
C GLY A 123 -15.37 5.27 5.14
N THR A 124 -15.11 6.41 5.76
CA THR A 124 -14.57 7.59 5.07
C THR A 124 -13.17 7.32 4.53
N SER A 125 -12.32 6.69 5.35
CA SER A 125 -10.97 6.33 4.94
C SER A 125 -10.98 5.30 3.82
N ILE A 126 -11.85 4.30 3.89
CA ILE A 126 -11.99 3.30 2.83
C ILE A 126 -12.38 3.97 1.52
N ARG A 127 -13.33 4.91 1.55
CA ARG A 127 -13.73 5.62 0.34
C ARG A 127 -12.58 6.44 -0.24
N ALA A 128 -11.77 7.07 0.61
CA ALA A 128 -10.61 7.84 0.15
C ALA A 128 -9.59 6.94 -0.56
N VAL A 129 -9.27 5.81 0.04
CA VAL A 129 -8.35 4.83 -0.57
C VAL A 129 -8.90 4.31 -1.89
N ASN A 130 -10.17 3.91 -1.91
CA ASN A 130 -10.81 3.39 -3.13
C ASN A 130 -10.87 4.44 -4.23
N GLY A 131 -11.05 5.72 -3.89
CA GLY A 131 -11.03 6.79 -4.89
C GLY A 131 -9.68 6.86 -5.60
N VAL A 132 -8.58 6.77 -4.87
CA VAL A 132 -7.24 6.75 -5.46
C VAL A 132 -7.04 5.52 -6.33
N LEU A 133 -7.45 4.36 -5.85
CA LEU A 133 -7.32 3.11 -6.61
C LEU A 133 -8.15 3.15 -7.89
N GLN A 134 -9.38 3.65 -7.79
CA GLN A 134 -10.26 3.80 -8.96
C GLN A 134 -9.61 4.69 -10.03
N ASP A 135 -8.99 5.78 -9.61
CA ASP A 135 -8.30 6.69 -10.54
C ASP A 135 -7.11 6.00 -11.22
N GLY A 136 -6.49 5.03 -10.55
CA GLY A 136 -5.37 4.29 -11.12
C GLY A 136 -5.76 3.09 -12.00
N ALA A 137 -7.03 2.73 -12.02
CA ALA A 137 -7.49 1.48 -12.67
C ALA A 137 -7.13 1.40 -14.16
N ASP A 138 -7.13 2.54 -14.84
CA ASP A 138 -6.85 2.60 -16.29
C ASP A 138 -5.46 3.14 -16.60
N HIS A 139 -4.57 3.17 -15.61
CA HIS A 139 -3.22 3.67 -15.84
C HIS A 139 -2.50 2.80 -16.87
N PRO A 140 -1.78 3.41 -17.83
CA PRO A 140 -1.18 2.64 -18.91
C PRO A 140 0.04 1.82 -18.51
N THR A 141 0.74 2.18 -17.43
CA THR A 141 2.01 1.56 -17.08
C THR A 141 2.14 1.13 -15.62
N ARG A 142 1.36 1.71 -14.71
CA ARG A 142 1.49 1.44 -13.28
C ARG A 142 0.51 0.39 -12.82
N SER A 143 0.92 -0.37 -11.78
CA SER A 143 0.09 -1.39 -11.16
C SER A 143 -0.04 -1.14 -9.66
N TRP A 144 -1.21 -1.42 -9.11
CA TRP A 144 -1.48 -1.40 -7.67
C TRP A 144 -1.88 -2.81 -7.26
N VAL A 145 -1.05 -3.44 -6.44
CA VAL A 145 -1.27 -4.81 -5.97
C VAL A 145 -1.84 -4.75 -4.56
N VAL A 146 -3.06 -5.20 -4.41
CA VAL A 146 -3.78 -5.15 -3.13
C VAL A 146 -3.96 -6.57 -2.62
N ALA A 147 -3.31 -6.89 -1.51
CA ALA A 147 -3.43 -8.18 -0.86
C ALA A 147 -4.49 -8.12 0.22
N ASP A 148 -5.47 -9.01 0.17
CA ASP A 148 -6.54 -9.07 1.15
C ASP A 148 -7.20 -10.46 1.10
N TYR A 149 -8.15 -10.71 1.97
CA TYR A 149 -8.94 -11.95 1.95
C TYR A 149 -9.76 -12.05 0.67
N GLU A 150 -10.33 -10.94 0.24
CA GLU A 150 -11.15 -10.87 -0.96
C GLU A 150 -10.80 -9.63 -1.77
N ALA A 151 -11.05 -9.68 -3.08
CA ALA A 151 -10.98 -8.50 -3.94
C ALA A 151 -12.16 -7.59 -3.60
N HIS A 152 -11.91 -6.32 -3.32
CA HIS A 152 -12.97 -5.37 -2.96
C HIS A 152 -13.99 -5.28 -4.11
N PRO A 153 -15.29 -5.50 -3.83
CA PRO A 153 -16.27 -5.66 -4.91
C PRO A 153 -16.55 -4.41 -5.72
N GLN A 154 -16.20 -3.23 -5.22
CA GLN A 154 -16.45 -1.98 -5.90
C GLN A 154 -15.33 -1.52 -6.82
N LEU A 155 -14.23 -2.28 -6.91
CA LEU A 155 -13.08 -1.90 -7.72
C LEU A 155 -12.96 -2.77 -8.97
N PRO A 156 -12.55 -2.16 -10.12
CA PRO A 156 -12.42 -2.89 -11.38
C PRO A 156 -11.07 -3.60 -11.49
N TRP A 157 -10.97 -4.78 -10.91
CA TRP A 157 -9.72 -5.55 -10.91
C TRP A 157 -9.38 -6.04 -12.31
N ARG A 158 -8.18 -5.71 -12.77
CA ARG A 158 -7.66 -6.18 -14.04
C ARG A 158 -7.20 -7.64 -13.95
N GLN A 159 -6.75 -8.02 -12.77
CA GLN A 159 -6.16 -9.34 -12.53
C GLN A 159 -6.45 -9.75 -11.09
N VAL A 160 -6.75 -11.01 -10.86
CA VAL A 160 -6.92 -11.56 -9.51
C VAL A 160 -6.01 -12.77 -9.38
N ILE A 161 -5.09 -12.71 -8.42
CA ILE A 161 -4.16 -13.78 -8.10
C ILE A 161 -4.66 -14.45 -6.82
N VAL A 162 -5.07 -15.70 -6.92
CA VAL A 162 -5.61 -16.43 -5.77
C VAL A 162 -4.51 -17.31 -5.18
N LEU A 163 -4.23 -17.11 -3.89
CA LEU A 163 -3.29 -17.95 -3.14
C LEU A 163 -4.11 -18.91 -2.28
N ASP A 164 -3.88 -20.18 -2.46
CA ASP A 164 -4.74 -21.21 -1.84
C ASP A 164 -4.16 -21.80 -0.55
N GLY A 165 -3.20 -21.14 0.06
CA GLY A 165 -2.70 -21.51 1.37
C GLY A 165 -1.91 -22.81 1.40
N GLN A 166 -1.30 -23.21 0.31
CA GLN A 166 -0.44 -24.38 0.26
C GLN A 166 0.81 -24.18 1.12
N HIS A 167 1.18 -25.21 1.82
CA HIS A 167 2.31 -25.19 2.74
C HIS A 167 3.36 -26.21 2.38
#